data_4ed19d73de0f465bd73a3383b7973105
#
_entry.id   4ed19d73de0f465bd73a3383b7973105
#
_cell.length_a   1.000
_cell.length_b   1.000
_cell.length_c   1.000
_cell.angle_alpha   90.00
_cell.angle_beta   90.00
_cell.angle_gamma   90.00
#
_symmetry.space_group_name_H-M   'P 1'
#
loop_
_entity.id
_entity.type
_entity.pdbx_description
1 polymer ?
#
loop_
_entity_poly.entity_id
_entity_poly.type
_entity_poly.pdbx_seq_one_letter_code
_entity_poly.pdbx_strand_id
1 'polypeptide(L)'
;MGTITARDATAKYIHNVHRSSIELKRRTGMKKSASQKGKSPSRLIDERNKELGDWRGKMLSQLRALVKQADPDVVEEWKWRGVPVWSHDGLICTGETYKNIVKMTFAKGAALKDPSRLFNSSLDGNVRRAIDFHEGETIDEEALKTLVRVAVALNTSKAKS
;
A
#
# COMPACT_ATOMS: atom_id res chain seq x y z
N MET A 1 -13.13 18.98 18.48
CA MET A 1 -12.39 18.40 17.33
C MET A 1 -12.79 16.94 17.18
N GLY A 2 -13.46 16.62 16.10
CA GLY A 2 -13.79 15.22 15.83
C GLY A 2 -12.55 14.40 15.56
N THR A 3 -12.41 13.28 16.23
CA THR A 3 -11.41 12.27 15.94
C THR A 3 -11.61 11.79 14.48
N ILE A 4 -10.64 12.06 13.63
CA ILE A 4 -10.66 11.54 12.25
C ILE A 4 -10.52 10.03 12.36
N THR A 5 -11.57 9.31 11.96
CA THR A 5 -11.49 7.84 11.93
C THR A 5 -10.50 7.41 10.84
N ALA A 6 -9.90 6.22 10.99
CA ALA A 6 -9.02 5.65 9.99
C ALA A 6 -9.68 5.56 8.60
N ARG A 7 -11.00 5.41 8.60
CA ARG A 7 -11.83 5.42 7.38
C ARG A 7 -11.78 6.76 6.67
N ASP A 8 -11.89 7.85 7.43
CA ASP A 8 -11.88 9.21 6.88
C ASP A 8 -10.50 9.59 6.34
N ALA A 9 -9.44 9.20 7.05
CA ALA A 9 -8.07 9.42 6.59
C ALA A 9 -7.78 8.68 5.28
N THR A 10 -8.21 7.43 5.16
CA THR A 10 -8.04 6.63 3.94
C THR A 10 -8.86 7.22 2.79
N ALA A 11 -10.09 7.63 3.06
CA ALA A 11 -10.95 8.25 2.05
C ALA A 11 -10.37 9.59 1.58
N LYS A 12 -9.87 10.41 2.49
CA LYS A 12 -9.19 11.67 2.15
C LYS A 12 -7.92 11.45 1.35
N TYR A 13 -7.15 10.42 1.69
CA TYR A 13 -5.95 10.07 0.95
C TYR A 13 -6.26 9.63 -0.48
N ILE A 14 -7.22 8.73 -0.64
CA ILE A 14 -7.67 8.27 -1.96
C ILE A 14 -8.16 9.46 -2.79
N HIS A 15 -8.89 10.37 -2.18
CA HIS A 15 -9.37 11.59 -2.83
C HIS A 15 -8.21 12.51 -3.24
N ASN A 16 -7.21 12.70 -2.39
CA ASN A 16 -6.03 13.51 -2.70
C ASN A 16 -5.17 12.90 -3.82
N VAL A 17 -4.96 11.59 -3.81
CA VAL A 17 -4.26 10.89 -4.89
C VAL A 17 -5.03 11.04 -6.20
N HIS A 18 -6.34 10.95 -6.15
CA HIS A 18 -7.22 11.15 -7.29
C HIS A 18 -7.13 12.58 -7.84
N ARG A 19 -7.12 13.59 -6.96
CA ARG A 19 -6.93 14.99 -7.33
C ARG A 19 -5.58 15.23 -8.00
N SER A 20 -4.50 14.75 -7.39
CA SER A 20 -3.16 14.83 -7.99
C SER A 20 -3.09 14.20 -9.36
N SER A 21 -3.71 13.04 -9.52
CA SER A 21 -3.77 12.35 -10.81
C SER A 21 -4.55 13.13 -11.86
N ILE A 22 -5.65 13.79 -11.46
CA ILE A 22 -6.47 14.63 -12.34
C ILE A 22 -5.70 15.88 -12.75
N GLU A 23 -5.02 16.55 -11.81
CA GLU A 23 -4.21 17.73 -12.11
C GLU A 23 -3.06 17.41 -13.06
N LEU A 24 -2.38 16.28 -12.83
CA LEU A 24 -1.33 15.81 -13.72
C LEU A 24 -1.85 15.50 -15.12
N LYS A 25 -3.03 14.91 -15.22
CA LYS A 25 -3.71 14.65 -16.50
C LYS A 25 -4.08 15.93 -17.24
N ARG A 26 -4.50 16.96 -16.54
CA ARG A 26 -4.81 18.27 -17.14
C ARG A 26 -3.55 18.95 -17.69
N ARG A 27 -2.39 18.81 -17.02
CA ARG A 27 -1.12 19.40 -17.48
C ARG A 27 -0.50 18.65 -18.64
N THR A 28 -0.67 17.33 -18.71
CA THR A 28 -0.02 16.49 -19.73
C THR A 28 -0.99 15.98 -20.80
N GLY A 29 -2.27 16.35 -20.70
CA GLY A 29 -3.30 15.93 -21.65
C GLY A 29 -3.59 14.44 -21.63
N MET A 30 -4.27 13.97 -22.66
CA MET A 30 -4.72 12.56 -22.79
C MET A 30 -3.59 11.54 -22.89
N LYS A 31 -2.33 11.96 -23.06
CA LYS A 31 -1.18 11.07 -23.25
C LYS A 31 -0.93 10.14 -22.05
N LYS A 32 -1.16 10.58 -20.80
CA LYS A 32 -0.94 9.72 -19.62
C LYS A 32 -2.02 8.65 -19.43
N SER A 33 -3.28 8.94 -19.73
CA SER A 33 -4.32 7.92 -19.63
C SER A 33 -4.18 6.87 -20.75
N ALA A 34 -3.77 7.28 -21.94
CA ALA A 34 -3.46 6.37 -23.04
C ALA A 34 -2.19 5.54 -22.76
N SER A 35 -1.19 6.14 -22.09
CA SER A 35 0.05 5.45 -21.75
C SER A 35 -0.09 4.38 -20.67
N GLN A 36 -1.15 4.45 -19.82
CA GLN A 36 -1.44 3.44 -18.81
C GLN A 36 -2.28 2.29 -19.35
N LYS A 37 -2.97 2.51 -20.47
CA LYS A 37 -3.82 1.50 -21.09
C LYS A 37 -2.95 0.34 -21.63
N GLY A 38 -3.23 -0.87 -21.16
CA GLY A 38 -2.52 -2.07 -21.57
C GLY A 38 -1.24 -2.38 -20.81
N LYS A 39 -0.86 -1.55 -19.82
CA LYS A 39 0.28 -1.85 -18.95
C LYS A 39 -0.16 -2.76 -17.80
N SER A 40 0.73 -3.70 -17.43
CA SER A 40 0.48 -4.55 -16.25
C SER A 40 0.53 -3.73 -14.96
N PRO A 41 -0.17 -4.17 -13.89
CA PRO A 41 -0.04 -3.53 -12.58
C PRO A 41 1.40 -3.43 -12.11
N SER A 42 2.20 -4.47 -12.28
CA SER A 42 3.62 -4.47 -11.91
C SER A 42 4.40 -3.35 -12.58
N ARG A 43 4.15 -3.12 -13.86
CA ARG A 43 4.79 -2.04 -14.62
C ARG A 43 4.35 -0.66 -14.12
N LEU A 44 3.07 -0.50 -13.81
CA LEU A 44 2.55 0.76 -13.26
C LEU A 44 3.17 1.07 -11.89
N ILE A 45 3.38 0.05 -11.07
CA ILE A 45 4.07 0.18 -9.79
C ILE A 45 5.54 0.60 -10.00
N ASP A 46 6.24 -0.04 -10.94
CA ASP A 46 7.61 0.33 -11.28
C ASP A 46 7.70 1.80 -11.69
N GLU A 47 6.82 2.23 -12.56
CA GLU A 47 6.77 3.62 -13.04
C GLU A 47 6.46 4.59 -11.90
N ARG A 48 5.53 4.25 -11.03
CA ARG A 48 5.19 5.07 -9.86
C ARG A 48 6.36 5.26 -8.93
N ASN A 49 7.06 4.16 -8.60
CA ASN A 49 8.23 4.21 -7.72
C ASN A 49 9.34 5.08 -8.33
N LYS A 50 9.50 5.01 -9.64
CA LYS A 50 10.48 5.81 -10.37
C LYS A 50 10.08 7.29 -10.45
N GLU A 51 8.80 7.58 -10.68
CA GLU A 51 8.28 8.95 -10.75
C GLU A 51 8.45 9.71 -9.44
N LEU A 52 8.33 9.03 -8.29
CA LEU A 52 8.54 9.65 -6.99
C LEU A 52 9.94 10.25 -6.85
N GLY A 53 10.95 9.59 -7.42
CA GLY A 53 12.31 10.15 -7.56
C GLY A 53 13.04 10.49 -6.28
N ASP A 54 12.48 10.14 -5.11
CA ASP A 54 13.04 10.45 -3.79
C ASP A 54 12.99 9.20 -2.89
N TRP A 55 13.24 9.40 -1.59
CA TRP A 55 13.25 8.30 -0.61
C TRP A 55 11.96 7.47 -0.60
N ARG A 56 10.82 8.08 -0.93
CA ARG A 56 9.52 7.38 -0.94
C ARG A 56 9.48 6.30 -2.02
N GLY A 57 10.02 6.57 -3.18
CA GLY A 57 10.14 5.58 -4.26
C GLY A 57 11.02 4.41 -3.85
N LYS A 58 12.14 4.68 -3.19
CA LYS A 58 13.05 3.65 -2.67
C LYS A 58 12.38 2.82 -1.58
N MET A 59 11.68 3.48 -0.66
CA MET A 59 10.94 2.82 0.42
C MET A 59 9.87 1.89 -0.15
N LEU A 60 9.04 2.38 -1.08
CA LEU A 60 8.01 1.54 -1.72
C LEU A 60 8.61 0.35 -2.47
N SER A 61 9.72 0.55 -3.16
CA SER A 61 10.42 -0.54 -3.86
C SER A 61 10.92 -1.61 -2.89
N GLN A 62 11.44 -1.20 -1.74
CA GLN A 62 11.88 -2.11 -0.69
C GLN A 62 10.70 -2.88 -0.08
N LEU A 63 9.63 -2.18 0.25
CA LEU A 63 8.40 -2.80 0.79
C LEU A 63 7.81 -3.80 -0.21
N ARG A 64 7.76 -3.44 -1.48
CA ARG A 64 7.30 -4.33 -2.55
C ARG A 64 8.13 -5.61 -2.62
N ALA A 65 9.46 -5.46 -2.58
CA ALA A 65 10.36 -6.61 -2.60
C ALA A 65 10.11 -7.53 -1.40
N LEU A 66 9.91 -6.96 -0.21
CA LEU A 66 9.64 -7.74 1.00
C LEU A 66 8.30 -8.47 0.94
N VAL A 67 7.27 -7.84 0.40
CA VAL A 67 5.96 -8.50 0.18
C VAL A 67 6.13 -9.70 -0.75
N LYS A 68 6.83 -9.53 -1.86
CA LYS A 68 7.05 -10.60 -2.85
C LYS A 68 7.94 -11.73 -2.30
N GLN A 69 8.89 -11.39 -1.43
CA GLN A 69 9.72 -12.40 -0.75
C GLN A 69 8.89 -13.18 0.29
N ALA A 70 8.01 -12.49 1.01
CA ALA A 70 7.13 -13.14 1.98
C ALA A 70 6.13 -14.07 1.31
N ASP A 71 5.63 -13.69 0.16
CA ASP A 71 4.64 -14.45 -0.61
C ASP A 71 4.94 -14.35 -2.11
N PRO A 72 5.67 -15.33 -2.68
CA PRO A 72 5.97 -15.35 -4.11
C PRO A 72 4.73 -15.41 -5.02
N ASP A 73 3.61 -15.87 -4.49
CA ASP A 73 2.35 -15.99 -5.25
C ASP A 73 1.44 -14.76 -5.12
N VAL A 74 1.91 -13.71 -4.45
CA VAL A 74 1.14 -12.47 -4.29
C VAL A 74 0.82 -11.86 -5.65
N VAL A 75 -0.42 -11.38 -5.79
CA VAL A 75 -0.88 -10.69 -6.98
C VAL A 75 -0.73 -9.19 -6.76
N GLU A 76 -0.03 -8.54 -7.68
CA GLU A 76 0.08 -7.08 -7.68
C GLU A 76 -1.07 -6.49 -8.48
N GLU A 77 -1.73 -5.48 -7.92
CA GLU A 77 -2.83 -4.77 -8.55
C GLU A 77 -2.57 -3.27 -8.51
N TRP A 78 -3.23 -2.55 -9.39
CA TRP A 78 -3.18 -1.09 -9.48
C TRP A 78 -4.62 -0.60 -9.37
N LYS A 79 -4.94 0.01 -8.24
CA LYS A 79 -6.32 0.41 -7.95
C LYS A 79 -6.43 1.89 -7.65
N TRP A 80 -7.65 2.38 -7.69
CA TRP A 80 -7.99 3.76 -7.32
C TRP A 80 -7.09 4.80 -8.02
N ARG A 81 -6.71 4.51 -9.27
CA ARG A 81 -5.92 5.38 -10.14
C ARG A 81 -4.52 5.72 -9.64
N GLY A 82 -3.91 4.86 -8.89
CA GLY A 82 -2.52 5.12 -8.52
C GLY A 82 -2.05 4.48 -7.23
N VAL A 83 -2.77 3.50 -6.71
CA VAL A 83 -2.39 2.82 -5.47
C VAL A 83 -1.93 1.39 -5.76
N PRO A 84 -0.66 1.06 -5.46
CA PRO A 84 -0.19 -0.31 -5.46
C PRO A 84 -0.94 -1.14 -4.42
N VAL A 85 -1.43 -2.29 -4.84
CA VAL A 85 -2.20 -3.21 -3.98
C VAL A 85 -1.65 -4.62 -4.15
N TRP A 86 -1.55 -5.34 -3.04
CA TRP A 86 -1.11 -6.73 -3.03
C TRP A 86 -2.22 -7.60 -2.47
N SER A 87 -2.53 -8.67 -3.18
CA SER A 87 -3.64 -9.57 -2.88
C SER A 87 -3.21 -11.03 -2.96
N HIS A 88 -3.83 -11.85 -2.11
CA HIS A 88 -3.73 -13.30 -2.15
C HIS A 88 -4.99 -13.85 -1.45
N ASP A 89 -5.90 -14.43 -2.24
CA ASP A 89 -7.23 -14.83 -1.77
C ASP A 89 -7.97 -13.69 -1.04
N GLY A 90 -7.81 -12.49 -1.56
CA GLY A 90 -8.32 -11.27 -0.98
C GLY A 90 -7.22 -10.23 -0.75
N LEU A 91 -7.62 -9.04 -0.39
CA LEU A 91 -6.72 -7.94 -0.17
C LEU A 91 -5.79 -8.20 1.02
N ILE A 92 -4.49 -8.06 0.81
CA ILE A 92 -3.48 -8.14 1.87
C ILE A 92 -3.15 -6.73 2.38
N CYS A 93 -2.55 -5.92 1.51
CA CYS A 93 -2.11 -4.58 1.89
C CYS A 93 -2.01 -3.65 0.69
N THR A 94 -1.90 -2.37 0.99
CA THR A 94 -1.70 -1.31 0.00
C THR A 94 -0.44 -0.52 0.34
N GLY A 95 0.19 0.08 -0.68
CA GLY A 95 1.31 0.99 -0.51
C GLY A 95 0.90 2.41 -0.91
N GLU A 96 0.90 3.32 0.05
CA GLU A 96 0.45 4.68 -0.14
C GLU A 96 1.58 5.66 0.12
N THR A 97 1.63 6.76 -0.63
CA THR A 97 2.63 7.80 -0.44
C THR A 97 1.98 9.13 -0.11
N TYR A 98 2.49 9.76 0.93
CA TYR A 98 2.16 11.13 1.32
C TYR A 98 3.41 12.00 1.16
N LYS A 99 3.31 13.27 1.45
CA LYS A 99 4.44 14.18 1.34
C LYS A 99 5.66 13.72 2.17
N ASN A 100 5.43 13.31 3.41
CA ASN A 100 6.49 12.97 4.37
C ASN A 100 6.41 11.54 4.92
N ILE A 101 5.54 10.71 4.37
CA ILE A 101 5.27 9.36 4.89
C ILE A 101 5.01 8.41 3.73
N VAL A 102 5.54 7.20 3.84
CA VAL A 102 5.07 6.05 3.07
C VAL A 102 4.24 5.21 4.03
N LYS A 103 3.01 4.91 3.65
CA LYS A 103 2.08 4.15 4.48
C LYS A 103 1.79 2.80 3.86
N MET A 104 1.89 1.76 4.66
CA MET A 104 1.47 0.41 4.29
C MET A 104 0.25 0.04 5.13
N THR A 105 -0.89 -0.12 4.48
CA THR A 105 -2.15 -0.43 5.15
C THR A 105 -2.51 -1.89 4.96
N PHE A 106 -2.70 -2.62 6.05
CA PHE A 106 -3.15 -4.00 6.04
C PHE A 106 -4.67 -4.04 6.16
N ALA A 107 -5.32 -4.64 5.19
CA ALA A 107 -6.79 -4.65 5.07
C ALA A 107 -7.47 -5.27 6.29
N LYS A 108 -6.87 -6.28 6.89
CA LYS A 108 -7.39 -7.00 8.06
C LYS A 108 -6.42 -6.89 9.24
N GLY A 109 -5.69 -5.78 9.34
CA GLY A 109 -4.63 -5.60 10.33
C GLY A 109 -5.08 -5.81 11.77
N ALA A 110 -6.30 -5.43 12.12
CA ALA A 110 -6.83 -5.60 13.47
C ALA A 110 -6.94 -7.07 13.91
N ALA A 111 -7.04 -7.99 12.95
CA ALA A 111 -7.12 -9.43 13.21
C ALA A 111 -5.75 -10.11 13.21
N LEU A 112 -4.68 -9.39 12.91
CA LEU A 112 -3.33 -9.94 12.82
C LEU A 112 -2.59 -9.79 14.14
N LYS A 113 -1.87 -10.85 14.52
CA LYS A 113 -0.91 -10.77 15.61
C LYS A 113 0.32 -9.99 15.12
N ASP A 114 0.70 -8.98 15.89
CA ASP A 114 1.83 -8.10 15.59
C ASP A 114 2.76 -8.04 16.81
N PRO A 115 3.49 -9.13 17.11
CA PRO A 115 4.32 -9.19 18.29
C PRO A 115 5.49 -8.19 18.26
N SER A 116 5.93 -7.80 17.08
CA SER A 116 7.00 -6.82 16.89
C SER A 116 6.52 -5.39 16.92
N ARG A 117 5.21 -5.18 17.10
CA ARG A 117 4.57 -3.85 17.18
C ARG A 117 4.89 -2.96 15.98
N LEU A 118 4.77 -3.52 14.78
CA LEU A 118 4.99 -2.78 13.53
C LEU A 118 3.89 -1.75 13.28
N PHE A 119 2.63 -2.09 13.58
CA PHE A 119 1.53 -1.15 13.39
C PHE A 119 1.69 0.06 14.30
N ASN A 120 1.77 1.23 13.70
CA ASN A 120 1.95 2.50 14.39
C ASN A 120 0.94 3.56 13.92
N SER A 121 0.00 3.19 13.06
CA SER A 121 -0.99 4.09 12.49
C SER A 121 -2.32 3.36 12.32
N SER A 122 -3.40 4.11 12.26
CA SER A 122 -4.77 3.57 12.14
C SER A 122 -5.12 2.58 13.27
N LEU A 123 -4.61 2.82 14.47
CA LEU A 123 -4.75 1.90 15.60
C LEU A 123 -6.17 1.83 16.16
N ASP A 124 -7.01 2.81 15.87
CA ASP A 124 -8.41 2.85 16.31
C ASP A 124 -9.37 2.15 15.34
N GLY A 125 -8.86 1.73 14.17
CA GLY A 125 -9.67 1.05 13.17
C GLY A 125 -10.12 -0.33 13.64
N ASN A 126 -11.37 -0.70 13.37
CA ASN A 126 -11.92 -2.01 13.73
C ASN A 126 -11.39 -3.14 12.84
N VAL A 127 -10.90 -2.84 11.65
CA VAL A 127 -10.48 -3.81 10.64
C VAL A 127 -9.06 -3.54 10.16
N ARG A 128 -8.76 -2.32 9.78
CA ARG A 128 -7.48 -1.93 9.19
C ARG A 128 -6.46 -1.50 10.25
N ARG A 129 -5.20 -1.76 9.94
CA ARG A 129 -4.04 -1.21 10.67
C ARG A 129 -3.00 -0.80 9.65
N ALA A 130 -2.17 0.16 9.99
CA ALA A 130 -1.16 0.67 9.08
C ALA A 130 0.19 0.84 9.75
N ILE A 131 1.21 0.86 8.90
CA ILE A 131 2.59 1.19 9.28
C ILE A 131 2.96 2.45 8.50
N ASP A 132 3.32 3.51 9.22
CA ASP A 132 3.87 4.73 8.65
C ASP A 132 5.40 4.65 8.69
N PHE A 133 6.03 4.85 7.54
CA PHE A 133 7.49 4.90 7.40
C PHE A 133 7.90 6.34 7.09
N HIS A 134 8.91 6.82 7.78
CA HIS A 134 9.49 8.16 7.58
C HIS A 134 10.84 8.03 6.90
N GLU A 135 11.31 9.14 6.32
CA GLU A 135 12.63 9.19 5.69
C GLU A 135 13.72 8.77 6.66
N GLY A 136 14.61 7.89 6.22
CA GLY A 136 15.74 7.42 7.02
C GLY A 136 15.43 6.27 7.98
N GLU A 137 14.16 5.88 8.12
CA GLU A 137 13.81 4.73 8.96
C GLU A 137 14.27 3.43 8.33
N THR A 138 14.76 2.53 9.19
CA THR A 138 15.12 1.17 8.81
C THR A 138 13.91 0.26 8.98
N ILE A 139 13.65 -0.59 7.99
CA ILE A 139 12.56 -1.56 8.05
C ILE A 139 13.04 -2.80 8.79
N ASP A 140 12.26 -3.29 9.77
CA ASP A 140 12.44 -4.62 10.32
C ASP A 140 11.92 -5.64 9.30
N GLU A 141 12.79 -6.07 8.41
CA GLU A 141 12.43 -6.87 7.24
C GLU A 141 11.82 -8.22 7.62
N GLU A 142 12.40 -8.92 8.58
CA GLU A 142 11.90 -10.23 9.01
C GLU A 142 10.53 -10.12 9.68
N ALA A 143 10.34 -9.12 10.53
CA ALA A 143 9.05 -8.88 11.17
C ALA A 143 7.97 -8.53 10.14
N LEU A 144 8.31 -7.70 9.15
CA LEU A 144 7.37 -7.33 8.09
C LEU A 144 6.99 -8.54 7.22
N LYS A 145 7.96 -9.34 6.82
CA LYS A 145 7.69 -10.58 6.05
C LYS A 145 6.79 -11.53 6.83
N THR A 146 7.03 -11.68 8.12
CA THR A 146 6.20 -12.50 9.01
C THR A 146 4.76 -11.96 9.05
N LEU A 147 4.59 -10.65 9.17
CA LEU A 147 3.27 -10.03 9.20
C LEU A 147 2.51 -10.25 7.88
N VAL A 148 3.18 -10.13 6.75
CA VAL A 148 2.60 -10.44 5.43
C VAL A 148 2.15 -11.89 5.35
N ARG A 149 2.99 -12.83 5.81
CA ARG A 149 2.66 -14.27 5.80
C ARG A 149 1.45 -14.57 6.68
N VAL A 150 1.34 -13.92 7.83
CA VAL A 150 0.16 -14.06 8.72
C VAL A 150 -1.09 -13.53 8.03
N ALA A 151 -1.00 -12.41 7.32
CA ALA A 151 -2.11 -11.85 6.56
C ALA A 151 -2.55 -12.79 5.42
N VAL A 152 -1.61 -13.38 4.71
CA VAL A 152 -1.89 -14.38 3.67
C VAL A 152 -2.58 -15.61 4.28
N ALA A 153 -2.06 -16.12 5.37
CA ALA A 153 -2.62 -17.30 6.06
C ALA A 153 -4.07 -17.05 6.51
N LEU A 154 -4.38 -15.85 6.99
CA LEU A 154 -5.74 -15.48 7.37
C LEU A 154 -6.69 -15.54 6.18
N ASN A 155 -6.29 -14.99 5.04
CA ASN A 155 -7.11 -15.00 3.82
C ASN A 155 -7.29 -16.43 3.28
N THR A 156 -6.22 -17.21 3.22
CA THR A 156 -6.27 -18.57 2.68
C THR A 156 -7.09 -19.52 3.57
N SER A 157 -7.05 -19.36 4.88
CA SER A 157 -7.87 -20.16 5.79
C SER A 157 -9.36 -19.88 5.63
N LYS A 158 -9.75 -18.63 5.37
CA LYS A 158 -11.15 -18.24 5.11
C LYS A 158 -11.64 -18.70 3.74
N ALA A 159 -10.75 -18.74 2.74
CA ALA A 159 -11.10 -19.18 1.38
C ALA A 159 -11.38 -20.68 1.32
N LYS A 160 -10.85 -21.48 2.26
CA LYS A 160 -11.03 -22.94 2.34
C LYS A 160 -12.23 -23.39 3.17
N SER A 161 -12.91 -22.47 3.88
CA SER A 161 -14.06 -22.79 4.73
C SER A 161 -15.42 -22.65 3.95
#